data_b1e902fdea8075f27a1203ed6adae0a0
#
_entry.id   b1e902fdea8075f27a1203ed6adae0a0
#
_cell.length_a   1.000
_cell.length_b   1.000
_cell.length_c   1.000
_cell.angle_alpha   90.00
_cell.angle_beta   90.00
_cell.angle_gamma   90.00
#
_symmetry.space_group_name_H-M   'P 1'
#
loop_
_entity.id
_entity.type
_entity.pdbx_description
1 polymer ?
#
loop_
_entity_poly.entity_id
_entity_poly.type
_entity_poly.pdbx_seq_one_letter_code
_entity_poly.pdbx_strand_id
1 'polypeptide(L)'
;DGDNRLSAAPNSLMQLRFDAAEQWRNLLASSVCFHTPDAYINPIGGALVMAADGAWDGKVWQHGAVGWRMPLPGWRAAYMGDFLGMPDRQRTHFDAYARSQVTDVPVTEPHLMDEKNNLARGTYKWGTPMYSTGYICRNPEKNNQFHHYDMNLVYIDELLWHFQFDADTTYMRKMWPVIKSHLAWEKQAWDPDNDGLYDAYCCIWASDALQYNSGAVTHSS
;
A
#
# COMPACT_ATOMS: atom_id res chain seq x y z
N ASP A 1 -20.42 -2.72 -31.54
CA ASP A 1 -19.74 -3.88 -32.16
C ASP A 1 -18.27 -3.54 -32.30
N GLY A 2 -17.49 -3.71 -31.21
CA GLY A 2 -16.03 -3.59 -31.23
C GLY A 2 -15.46 -4.79 -31.96
N ASP A 3 -14.84 -4.52 -33.09
CA ASP A 3 -14.17 -5.53 -33.92
C ASP A 3 -12.95 -6.07 -33.13
N ASN A 4 -13.19 -7.08 -32.32
CA ASN A 4 -12.18 -7.76 -31.52
C ASN A 4 -11.44 -8.78 -32.42
N ARG A 5 -10.91 -8.29 -33.55
CA ARG A 5 -10.00 -9.05 -34.36
C ARG A 5 -8.66 -9.10 -33.61
N LEU A 6 -8.47 -10.14 -32.84
CA LEU A 6 -7.14 -10.61 -32.53
C LEU A 6 -6.42 -10.75 -33.87
N SER A 7 -5.59 -9.79 -34.23
CA SER A 7 -4.75 -9.91 -35.40
C SER A 7 -3.96 -11.19 -35.20
N ALA A 8 -4.13 -12.16 -36.08
CA ALA A 8 -3.44 -13.42 -36.02
C ALA A 8 -1.93 -13.12 -36.16
N ALA A 9 -1.25 -12.97 -35.03
CA ALA A 9 0.20 -12.92 -35.04
C ALA A 9 0.70 -14.23 -35.67
N PRO A 10 1.75 -14.19 -36.48
CA PRO A 10 2.32 -15.42 -37.03
C PRO A 10 2.52 -16.45 -35.93
N ASN A 11 2.19 -17.71 -36.18
CA ASN A 11 2.30 -18.79 -35.18
C ASN A 11 3.67 -18.81 -34.48
N SER A 12 4.75 -18.45 -35.19
CA SER A 12 6.09 -18.31 -34.65
C SER A 12 6.21 -17.22 -33.58
N LEU A 13 5.53 -16.07 -33.73
CA LEU A 13 5.57 -14.99 -32.73
C LEU A 13 4.73 -15.36 -31.50
N MET A 14 3.61 -16.04 -31.70
CA MET A 14 2.80 -16.54 -30.59
C MET A 14 3.58 -17.58 -29.78
N GLN A 15 4.25 -18.50 -30.45
CA GLN A 15 5.10 -19.51 -29.79
C GLN A 15 6.24 -18.84 -28.99
N LEU A 16 6.95 -17.89 -29.55
CA LEU A 16 8.01 -17.16 -28.85
C LEU A 16 7.51 -16.44 -27.62
N ARG A 17 6.32 -15.83 -27.69
CA ARG A 17 5.70 -15.17 -26.53
C ARG A 17 5.26 -16.17 -25.45
N PHE A 18 4.73 -17.30 -25.84
CA PHE A 18 4.37 -18.37 -24.94
C PHE A 18 5.61 -18.92 -24.22
N ASP A 19 6.67 -19.25 -24.97
CA ASP A 19 7.90 -19.79 -24.42
C ASP A 19 8.55 -18.80 -23.45
N ALA A 20 8.57 -17.50 -23.79
CA ALA A 20 9.09 -16.47 -22.91
C ALA A 20 8.25 -16.33 -21.61
N ALA A 21 6.92 -16.38 -21.72
CA ALA A 21 6.03 -16.34 -20.56
C ALA A 21 6.20 -17.58 -19.68
N GLU A 22 6.36 -18.75 -20.28
CA GLU A 22 6.61 -20.00 -19.53
C GLU A 22 7.96 -19.99 -18.83
N GLN A 23 9.01 -19.52 -19.48
CA GLN A 23 10.32 -19.34 -18.86
C GLN A 23 10.26 -18.38 -17.67
N TRP A 24 9.60 -17.23 -17.84
CA TRP A 24 9.39 -16.27 -16.75
C TRP A 24 8.63 -16.87 -15.57
N ARG A 25 7.53 -17.55 -15.84
CA ARG A 25 6.74 -18.23 -14.80
C ARG A 25 7.58 -19.26 -14.05
N ASN A 26 8.36 -20.06 -14.76
CA ASN A 26 9.19 -21.10 -14.14
C ASN A 26 10.30 -20.49 -13.29
N LEU A 27 10.90 -19.39 -13.75
CA LEU A 27 11.88 -18.64 -12.97
C LEU A 27 11.27 -18.12 -11.66
N LEU A 28 10.12 -17.47 -11.72
CA LEU A 28 9.41 -16.97 -10.54
C LEU A 28 9.03 -18.12 -9.59
N ALA A 29 8.38 -19.15 -10.11
CA ALA A 29 7.89 -20.26 -9.29
C ALA A 29 9.04 -21.04 -8.59
N SER A 30 10.25 -20.96 -9.11
CA SER A 30 11.43 -21.59 -8.50
C SER A 30 12.20 -20.68 -7.54
N SER A 31 11.83 -19.40 -7.41
CA SER A 31 12.59 -18.47 -6.56
C SER A 31 12.39 -18.69 -5.06
N VAL A 32 11.27 -19.31 -4.65
CA VAL A 32 11.00 -19.72 -3.28
C VAL A 32 10.64 -21.20 -3.24
N CYS A 33 11.45 -21.99 -2.56
CA CYS A 33 11.28 -23.44 -2.46
C CYS A 33 11.13 -23.88 -1.02
N PHE A 34 10.16 -24.76 -0.76
CA PHE A 34 10.03 -25.47 0.50
C PHE A 34 10.42 -26.95 0.31
N HIS A 35 11.13 -27.49 1.29
CA HIS A 35 11.50 -28.91 1.34
C HIS A 35 11.03 -29.49 2.66
N THR A 36 9.82 -30.01 2.67
CA THR A 36 9.20 -30.63 3.85
C THR A 36 8.79 -32.06 3.55
N PRO A 37 8.52 -32.87 4.57
CA PRO A 37 7.94 -34.21 4.37
C PRO A 37 6.54 -34.18 3.75
N ASP A 38 5.85 -33.03 3.78
CA ASP A 38 4.51 -32.87 3.25
C ASP A 38 4.56 -32.37 1.79
N ALA A 39 4.14 -33.23 0.88
CA ALA A 39 4.10 -32.93 -0.56
C ALA A 39 3.13 -31.79 -0.93
N TYR A 40 2.14 -31.46 -0.10
CA TYR A 40 1.20 -30.36 -0.33
C TYR A 40 1.77 -29.00 0.06
N ILE A 41 2.72 -28.96 0.99
CA ILE A 41 3.38 -27.72 1.42
C ILE A 41 4.46 -27.30 0.40
N ASN A 42 5.17 -28.22 -0.18
CA ASN A 42 6.31 -27.93 -1.05
C ASN A 42 6.00 -27.02 -2.23
N PRO A 43 4.86 -27.12 -2.95
CA PRO A 43 4.53 -26.21 -4.04
C PRO A 43 4.06 -24.82 -3.60
N ILE A 44 3.79 -24.58 -2.31
CA ILE A 44 3.24 -23.31 -1.81
C ILE A 44 4.21 -22.15 -2.08
N GLY A 45 5.53 -22.36 -1.97
CA GLY A 45 6.53 -21.33 -2.25
C GLY A 45 6.34 -20.70 -3.63
N GLY A 46 6.31 -21.53 -4.66
CA GLY A 46 6.07 -21.08 -6.04
C GLY A 46 4.70 -20.43 -6.22
N ALA A 47 3.65 -20.96 -5.58
CA ALA A 47 2.31 -20.39 -5.64
C ALA A 47 2.24 -18.98 -5.01
N LEU A 48 2.91 -18.75 -3.87
CA LEU A 48 2.99 -17.44 -3.23
C LEU A 48 3.67 -16.40 -4.12
N VAL A 49 4.79 -16.77 -4.74
CA VAL A 49 5.51 -15.87 -5.67
C VAL A 49 4.65 -15.52 -6.88
N MET A 50 3.96 -16.49 -7.45
CA MET A 50 3.05 -16.26 -8.57
C MET A 50 1.86 -15.37 -8.19
N ALA A 51 1.31 -15.54 -6.99
CA ALA A 51 0.25 -14.68 -6.47
C ALA A 51 0.74 -13.24 -6.27
N ALA A 52 1.94 -13.07 -5.73
CA ALA A 52 2.57 -11.76 -5.57
C ALA A 52 2.82 -11.09 -6.92
N ASP A 53 3.37 -11.80 -7.89
CA ASP A 53 3.58 -11.28 -9.25
C ASP A 53 2.25 -10.82 -9.89
N GLY A 54 1.17 -11.55 -9.66
CA GLY A 54 -0.18 -11.18 -10.11
C GLY A 54 -0.75 -9.90 -9.50
N ALA A 55 -0.27 -9.50 -8.31
CA ALA A 55 -0.63 -8.25 -7.65
C ALA A 55 0.28 -7.06 -8.02
N TRP A 56 1.36 -7.28 -8.73
CA TRP A 56 2.30 -6.26 -9.18
C TRP A 56 1.87 -5.65 -10.51
N ASP A 57 1.78 -4.32 -10.60
CA ASP A 57 1.38 -3.62 -11.83
C ASP A 57 2.55 -3.02 -12.62
N GLY A 58 3.77 -3.30 -12.18
CA GLY A 58 4.99 -2.73 -12.73
C GLY A 58 5.54 -1.53 -11.94
N LYS A 59 4.76 -1.00 -10.98
CA LYS A 59 5.13 0.16 -10.16
C LYS A 59 4.80 -0.04 -8.69
N VAL A 60 3.60 -0.53 -8.38
CA VAL A 60 3.14 -0.73 -7.02
C VAL A 60 2.44 -2.08 -6.84
N TRP A 61 2.48 -2.58 -5.62
CA TRP A 61 1.61 -3.65 -5.19
C TRP A 61 0.17 -3.14 -5.13
N GLN A 62 -0.75 -3.92 -5.64
CA GLN A 62 -2.15 -3.54 -5.71
C GLN A 62 -3.02 -4.35 -4.77
N HIS A 63 -4.07 -3.73 -4.27
CA HIS A 63 -5.18 -4.43 -3.65
C HIS A 63 -6.01 -5.12 -4.72
N GLY A 64 -6.35 -6.39 -4.50
CA GLY A 64 -7.09 -7.19 -5.46
C GLY A 64 -6.23 -7.86 -6.53
N ALA A 65 -6.86 -8.60 -7.40
CA ALA A 65 -6.22 -9.36 -8.46
C ALA A 65 -7.07 -9.40 -9.73
N VAL A 66 -6.42 -9.73 -10.85
CA VAL A 66 -7.03 -9.96 -12.16
C VAL A 66 -7.91 -8.79 -12.63
N GLY A 67 -9.22 -8.91 -12.55
CA GLY A 67 -10.17 -7.90 -13.07
C GLY A 67 -10.52 -6.79 -12.09
N TRP A 68 -10.13 -6.90 -10.83
CA TRP A 68 -10.37 -5.91 -9.81
C TRP A 68 -9.09 -5.63 -9.03
N ARG A 69 -8.35 -4.64 -9.49
CA ARG A 69 -7.12 -4.18 -8.87
C ARG A 69 -7.15 -2.66 -8.68
N MET A 70 -6.68 -2.20 -7.53
CA MET A 70 -6.57 -0.77 -7.29
C MET A 70 -5.31 -0.44 -6.47
N PRO A 71 -4.67 0.70 -6.74
CA PRO A 71 -3.58 1.17 -5.92
C PRO A 71 -4.12 1.64 -4.57
N LEU A 72 -3.52 1.13 -3.51
CA LEU A 72 -3.77 1.56 -2.14
C LEU A 72 -2.43 1.58 -1.40
N PRO A 73 -2.03 2.72 -0.83
CA PRO A 73 -0.85 2.74 0.02
C PRO A 73 -1.10 1.87 1.25
N GLY A 74 -0.25 0.89 1.49
CA GLY A 74 -0.32 0.10 2.70
C GLY A 74 -1.48 -0.91 2.81
N TRP A 75 -1.90 -1.55 1.71
CA TRP A 75 -2.90 -2.64 1.80
C TRP A 75 -2.25 -4.01 2.06
N ARG A 76 -1.29 -4.11 2.94
CA ARG A 76 -0.61 -5.36 3.32
C ARG A 76 0.13 -6.07 2.17
N ALA A 77 0.06 -5.58 0.95
CA ALA A 77 0.66 -6.24 -0.19
C ALA A 77 2.19 -6.15 -0.17
N ALA A 78 2.73 -5.07 0.38
CA ALA A 78 4.16 -4.86 0.43
C ALA A 78 4.88 -5.66 1.54
N TYR A 79 4.19 -6.20 2.54
CA TYR A 79 4.85 -7.05 3.54
C TYR A 79 5.51 -8.30 2.94
N MET A 80 4.98 -8.82 1.85
CA MET A 80 5.46 -10.09 1.29
C MET A 80 6.67 -9.95 0.37
N GLY A 81 6.92 -8.77 -0.20
CA GLY A 81 7.93 -8.63 -1.26
C GLY A 81 9.34 -9.00 -0.81
N ASP A 82 9.74 -8.60 0.40
CA ASP A 82 11.06 -8.94 0.95
C ASP A 82 11.19 -10.44 1.20
N PHE A 83 10.18 -11.07 1.80
CA PHE A 83 10.15 -12.51 2.04
C PHE A 83 10.24 -13.33 0.76
N LEU A 84 9.73 -12.81 -0.33
CA LEU A 84 9.71 -13.48 -1.64
C LEU A 84 10.91 -13.10 -2.51
N GLY A 85 11.89 -12.36 -1.97
CA GLY A 85 13.11 -11.99 -2.68
C GLY A 85 12.89 -10.91 -3.75
N MET A 86 11.97 -9.98 -3.53
CA MET A 86 11.63 -8.89 -4.45
C MET A 86 11.93 -7.49 -3.87
N PRO A 87 13.12 -7.23 -3.30
CA PRO A 87 13.42 -5.94 -2.64
C PRO A 87 13.34 -4.75 -3.59
N ASP A 88 13.68 -4.93 -4.87
CA ASP A 88 13.60 -3.85 -5.86
C ASP A 88 12.16 -3.42 -6.13
N ARG A 89 11.21 -4.35 -6.12
CA ARG A 89 9.77 -4.03 -6.22
C ARG A 89 9.30 -3.28 -4.97
N GLN A 90 9.79 -3.67 -3.81
CA GLN A 90 9.50 -2.98 -2.55
C GLN A 90 9.93 -1.52 -2.60
N ARG A 91 11.18 -1.26 -2.95
CA ARG A 91 11.70 0.10 -3.08
C ARG A 91 10.93 0.91 -4.13
N THR A 92 10.61 0.30 -5.27
CA THR A 92 9.81 0.94 -6.32
C THR A 92 8.43 1.35 -5.80
N HIS A 93 7.76 0.46 -5.08
CA HIS A 93 6.46 0.71 -4.44
C HIS A 93 6.53 1.86 -3.44
N PHE A 94 7.45 1.78 -2.48
CA PHE A 94 7.59 2.80 -1.45
C PHE A 94 7.97 4.16 -2.03
N ASP A 95 8.86 4.20 -3.01
CA ASP A 95 9.22 5.43 -3.71
C ASP A 95 8.04 6.06 -4.46
N ALA A 96 7.20 5.25 -5.08
CA ALA A 96 6.03 5.75 -5.81
C ALA A 96 5.02 6.42 -4.88
N TYR A 97 4.77 5.84 -3.71
CA TYR A 97 3.88 6.44 -2.72
C TYR A 97 4.53 7.59 -1.94
N ALA A 98 5.83 7.55 -1.69
CA ALA A 98 6.55 8.70 -1.13
C ALA A 98 6.36 9.96 -1.99
N ARG A 99 6.35 9.82 -3.32
CA ARG A 99 6.06 10.93 -4.25
C ARG A 99 4.59 11.37 -4.25
N SER A 100 3.69 10.61 -3.67
CA SER A 100 2.29 10.99 -3.49
C SER A 100 2.03 11.71 -2.17
N GLN A 101 3.05 11.87 -1.32
CA GLN A 101 2.90 12.59 -0.06
C GLN A 101 2.61 14.07 -0.29
N VAL A 102 1.64 14.59 0.43
CA VAL A 102 1.28 16.02 0.41
C VAL A 102 2.34 16.81 1.19
N THR A 103 2.82 17.91 0.62
CA THR A 103 3.95 18.67 1.16
C THR A 103 3.64 20.13 1.49
N ASP A 104 2.54 20.68 0.97
CA ASP A 104 2.25 22.11 0.95
C ASP A 104 0.79 22.48 1.22
N VAL A 105 0.05 21.62 1.92
CA VAL A 105 -1.33 21.87 2.33
C VAL A 105 -1.40 22.05 3.85
N PRO A 106 -1.39 23.28 4.36
CA PRO A 106 -1.54 23.54 5.80
C PRO A 106 -2.96 23.21 6.29
N VAL A 107 -3.08 22.92 7.57
CA VAL A 107 -4.41 22.82 8.19
C VAL A 107 -5.00 24.20 8.37
N THR A 108 -6.17 24.41 7.78
CA THR A 108 -6.93 25.68 7.83
C THR A 108 -8.32 25.50 8.44
N GLU A 109 -8.76 24.27 8.64
CA GLU A 109 -10.07 23.94 9.18
C GLU A 109 -9.95 22.96 10.34
N PRO A 110 -10.77 23.13 11.39
CA PRO A 110 -10.75 22.23 12.53
C PRO A 110 -11.30 20.85 12.17
N HIS A 111 -11.07 19.88 13.06
CA HIS A 111 -11.78 18.61 13.04
C HIS A 111 -13.27 18.82 13.20
N LEU A 112 -14.05 18.12 12.37
CA LEU A 112 -15.48 18.07 12.53
C LEU A 112 -15.85 16.84 13.35
N MET A 113 -16.39 17.08 14.54
CA MET A 113 -16.99 16.07 15.40
C MET A 113 -18.50 16.14 15.28
N ASP A 114 -19.14 15.00 15.17
CA ASP A 114 -20.60 14.87 15.31
C ASP A 114 -20.89 14.30 16.70
N GLU A 115 -20.81 15.15 17.72
CA GLU A 115 -20.97 14.77 19.12
C GLU A 115 -22.35 14.15 19.41
N LYS A 116 -23.39 14.61 18.73
CA LYS A 116 -24.74 14.11 18.91
C LYS A 116 -24.87 12.62 18.58
N ASN A 117 -24.16 12.17 17.59
CA ASN A 117 -24.17 10.78 17.15
C ASN A 117 -22.92 10.02 17.63
N ASN A 118 -22.09 10.64 18.44
CA ASN A 118 -20.81 10.08 18.87
C ASN A 118 -19.94 9.62 17.70
N LEU A 119 -19.85 10.45 16.67
CA LEU A 119 -19.16 10.15 15.44
C LEU A 119 -18.08 11.21 15.19
N ALA A 120 -16.85 10.75 15.07
CA ALA A 120 -15.79 11.56 14.48
C ALA A 120 -15.86 11.42 12.96
N ARG A 121 -15.93 12.53 12.24
CA ARG A 121 -16.06 12.53 10.78
C ARG A 121 -14.89 13.22 10.10
N GLY A 122 -14.22 12.50 9.22
CA GLY A 122 -13.32 13.09 8.25
C GLY A 122 -14.12 13.75 7.12
N THR A 123 -13.90 15.02 6.89
CA THR A 123 -14.39 15.68 5.68
C THR A 123 -13.37 15.51 4.57
N TYR A 124 -13.79 14.99 3.42
CA TYR A 124 -12.94 14.87 2.24
C TYR A 124 -12.66 16.25 1.63
N LYS A 125 -11.81 17.01 2.29
CA LYS A 125 -11.43 18.36 1.90
C LYS A 125 -9.99 18.65 2.26
N TRP A 126 -9.25 19.24 1.32
CA TRP A 126 -7.89 19.73 1.57
C TRP A 126 -7.89 20.83 2.62
N GLY A 127 -6.90 20.80 3.52
CA GLY A 127 -6.79 21.75 4.60
C GLY A 127 -7.50 21.32 5.89
N THR A 128 -8.18 20.19 5.90
CA THR A 128 -8.59 19.53 7.14
C THR A 128 -7.40 18.77 7.76
N PRO A 129 -7.40 18.50 9.06
CA PRO A 129 -6.31 17.74 9.69
C PRO A 129 -6.03 16.41 9.00
N MET A 130 -7.07 15.68 8.58
CA MET A 130 -6.95 14.40 7.89
C MET A 130 -6.31 14.54 6.49
N TYR A 131 -6.52 15.64 5.80
CA TYR A 131 -6.05 15.85 4.43
C TYR A 131 -5.19 17.11 4.35
N SER A 132 -3.99 16.99 4.86
CA SER A 132 -3.01 18.06 4.96
C SER A 132 -1.59 17.56 4.70
N THR A 133 -0.61 18.41 4.88
CA THR A 133 0.81 18.07 4.73
C THR A 133 1.18 16.85 5.56
N GLY A 134 1.80 15.88 4.92
CA GLY A 134 2.19 14.59 5.51
C GLY A 134 1.32 13.41 5.09
N TYR A 135 0.07 13.67 4.65
CA TYR A 135 -0.83 12.65 4.13
C TYR A 135 -0.28 12.00 2.85
N ILE A 136 -0.40 10.69 2.73
CA ILE A 136 0.01 9.93 1.55
C ILE A 136 -1.22 9.60 0.72
N CYS A 137 -1.25 10.07 -0.53
CA CYS A 137 -2.41 9.93 -1.40
C CYS A 137 -2.53 8.53 -1.98
N ARG A 138 -3.75 8.17 -2.36
CA ARG A 138 -4.10 6.89 -2.96
C ARG A 138 -3.36 6.60 -4.25
N ASN A 139 -3.24 7.60 -5.14
CA ASN A 139 -2.59 7.40 -6.42
C ASN A 139 -1.08 7.55 -6.28
N PRO A 140 -0.29 6.52 -6.62
CA PRO A 140 1.16 6.63 -6.59
C PRO A 140 1.62 7.77 -7.51
N GLU A 141 2.64 8.50 -7.05
CA GLU A 141 3.24 9.65 -7.77
C GLU A 141 2.32 10.89 -7.94
N LYS A 142 1.12 10.89 -7.35
CA LYS A 142 0.16 11.99 -7.46
C LYS A 142 -0.39 12.36 -6.09
N ASN A 143 -0.17 13.59 -5.67
CA ASN A 143 -0.63 14.12 -4.37
C ASN A 143 -1.99 14.82 -4.46
N ASN A 144 -2.95 14.22 -5.13
CA ASN A 144 -4.21 14.86 -5.47
C ASN A 144 -5.47 14.02 -5.23
N GLN A 145 -5.36 12.89 -4.54
CA GLN A 145 -6.52 12.02 -4.30
C GLN A 145 -6.58 11.51 -2.88
N PHE A 146 -7.71 11.79 -2.24
CA PHE A 146 -8.04 11.22 -0.94
C PHE A 146 -8.33 9.73 -1.00
N HIS A 147 -8.10 9.06 0.10
CA HIS A 147 -8.61 7.74 0.40
C HIS A 147 -8.63 7.51 1.91
N HIS A 148 -8.74 6.26 2.32
CA HIS A 148 -8.74 5.88 3.72
C HIS A 148 -7.45 6.34 4.42
N TYR A 149 -7.58 6.96 5.59
CA TYR A 149 -6.44 7.45 6.34
C TYR A 149 -5.57 6.30 6.88
N ASP A 150 -6.19 5.21 7.28
CA ASP A 150 -5.52 4.04 7.87
C ASP A 150 -4.58 3.33 6.90
N MET A 151 -4.81 3.42 5.59
CA MET A 151 -3.86 2.93 4.58
C MET A 151 -2.51 3.66 4.64
N ASN A 152 -2.51 4.91 5.08
CA ASN A 152 -1.29 5.68 5.30
C ASN A 152 -0.45 5.09 6.44
N LEU A 153 -1.09 4.70 7.54
CA LEU A 153 -0.43 4.08 8.69
C LEU A 153 0.20 2.75 8.31
N VAL A 154 -0.55 1.92 7.59
CA VAL A 154 -0.06 0.61 7.11
C VAL A 154 1.11 0.79 6.15
N TYR A 155 1.12 1.81 5.29
CA TYR A 155 2.26 2.10 4.42
C TYR A 155 3.56 2.35 5.22
N ILE A 156 3.47 3.12 6.30
CA ILE A 156 4.63 3.38 7.16
C ILE A 156 5.09 2.11 7.86
N ASP A 157 4.17 1.30 8.36
CA ASP A 157 4.50 0.03 8.99
C ASP A 157 5.18 -0.94 8.01
N GLU A 158 4.65 -1.09 6.79
CA GLU A 158 5.28 -1.88 5.72
C GLU A 158 6.68 -1.37 5.36
N LEU A 159 6.88 -0.05 5.31
CA LEU A 159 8.19 0.56 5.06
C LEU A 159 9.18 0.27 6.19
N LEU A 160 8.74 0.32 7.45
CA LEU A 160 9.58 -0.04 8.59
C LEU A 160 9.94 -1.52 8.61
N TRP A 161 9.01 -2.38 8.20
CA TRP A 161 9.30 -3.80 7.96
C TRP A 161 10.36 -4.01 6.89
N HIS A 162 10.23 -3.36 5.74
CA HIS A 162 11.23 -3.39 4.67
C HIS A 162 12.62 -3.03 5.20
N PHE A 163 12.74 -2.01 6.03
CA PHE A 163 14.03 -1.63 6.63
C PHE A 163 14.66 -2.71 7.49
N GLN A 164 13.87 -3.55 8.14
CA GLN A 164 14.38 -4.66 8.95
C GLN A 164 14.96 -5.78 8.08
N PHE A 165 14.42 -6.00 6.89
CA PHE A 165 14.91 -7.03 5.97
C PHE A 165 16.07 -6.55 5.11
N ASP A 166 15.96 -5.36 4.54
CA ASP A 166 16.95 -4.84 3.59
C ASP A 166 18.19 -4.24 4.29
N ALA A 167 18.00 -3.68 5.49
CA ALA A 167 19.04 -3.02 6.30
C ALA A 167 19.85 -1.93 5.54
N ASP A 168 19.33 -1.41 4.42
CA ASP A 168 19.97 -0.35 3.64
C ASP A 168 19.81 1.01 4.30
N THR A 169 20.83 1.41 5.05
CA THR A 169 20.83 2.70 5.76
C THR A 169 20.80 3.91 4.82
N THR A 170 21.20 3.76 3.57
CA THR A 170 21.11 4.83 2.57
C THR A 170 19.65 5.03 2.15
N TYR A 171 18.94 3.94 1.91
CA TYR A 171 17.52 3.99 1.63
C TYR A 171 16.70 4.50 2.81
N MET A 172 17.03 4.05 4.03
CA MET A 172 16.42 4.57 5.26
C MET A 172 16.55 6.09 5.37
N ARG A 173 17.75 6.63 5.14
CA ARG A 173 17.99 8.10 5.17
C ARG A 173 17.20 8.83 4.09
N LYS A 174 17.08 8.25 2.90
CA LYS A 174 16.26 8.79 1.81
C LYS A 174 14.79 8.90 2.21
N MET A 175 14.25 7.87 2.86
CA MET A 175 12.84 7.79 3.23
C MET A 175 12.51 8.48 4.55
N TRP A 176 13.50 8.79 5.37
CA TRP A 176 13.31 9.40 6.68
C TRP A 176 12.52 10.71 6.67
N PRO A 177 12.70 11.64 5.72
CA PRO A 177 11.86 12.84 5.62
C PRO A 177 10.38 12.52 5.41
N VAL A 178 10.06 11.49 4.62
CA VAL A 178 8.68 11.03 4.38
C VAL A 178 8.04 10.55 5.67
N ILE A 179 8.75 9.69 6.41
CA ILE A 179 8.30 9.17 7.71
C ILE A 179 8.07 10.32 8.70
N LYS A 180 9.03 11.24 8.85
CA LYS A 180 8.90 12.37 9.78
C LYS A 180 7.70 13.27 9.44
N SER A 181 7.48 13.55 8.17
CA SER A 181 6.34 14.34 7.72
C SER A 181 5.02 13.63 8.02
N HIS A 182 4.99 12.31 7.83
CA HIS A 182 3.82 11.51 8.13
C HIS A 182 3.52 11.46 9.64
N LEU A 183 4.51 11.20 10.47
CA LEU A 183 4.34 11.20 11.93
C LEU A 183 3.89 12.57 12.49
N ALA A 184 4.39 13.66 11.91
CA ALA A 184 3.91 14.99 12.26
C ALA A 184 2.44 15.21 11.86
N TRP A 185 2.03 14.68 10.70
CA TRP A 185 0.65 14.67 10.26
C TRP A 185 -0.23 13.82 11.19
N GLU A 186 0.20 12.62 11.58
CA GLU A 186 -0.54 11.77 12.52
C GLU A 186 -0.81 12.48 13.84
N LYS A 187 0.24 13.05 14.43
CA LYS A 187 0.12 13.79 15.67
C LYS A 187 -0.85 14.97 15.55
N GLN A 188 -0.76 15.75 14.48
CA GLN A 188 -1.64 16.87 14.25
C GLN A 188 -3.08 16.45 13.99
N ALA A 189 -3.27 15.34 13.28
CA ALA A 189 -4.59 14.86 12.88
C ALA A 189 -5.32 14.14 14.02
N TRP A 190 -4.59 13.41 14.89
CA TRP A 190 -5.19 12.42 15.76
C TRP A 190 -4.86 12.58 17.24
N ASP A 191 -3.96 13.49 17.61
CA ASP A 191 -3.57 13.77 19.00
C ASP A 191 -3.70 15.29 19.28
N PRO A 192 -4.93 15.86 19.17
CA PRO A 192 -5.15 17.29 19.32
C PRO A 192 -4.97 17.78 20.77
N ASP A 193 -5.21 16.94 21.77
CA ASP A 193 -5.02 17.25 23.18
C ASP A 193 -3.60 16.90 23.69
N ASN A 194 -2.81 16.25 22.85
CA ASN A 194 -1.39 15.94 23.09
C ASN A 194 -1.20 15.00 24.30
N ASP A 195 -2.11 14.06 24.50
CA ASP A 195 -2.03 13.05 25.56
C ASP A 195 -1.23 11.79 25.11
N GLY A 196 -0.88 11.71 23.83
CA GLY A 196 -0.14 10.60 23.22
C GLY A 196 -1.00 9.44 22.75
N LEU A 197 -2.31 9.56 22.84
CA LEU A 197 -3.25 8.60 22.27
C LEU A 197 -3.90 9.23 21.02
N TYR A 198 -4.12 8.42 20.00
CA TYR A 198 -4.72 8.92 18.77
C TYR A 198 -6.25 8.74 18.81
N ASP A 199 -6.95 9.85 18.81
CA ASP A 199 -8.39 9.90 18.58
C ASP A 199 -8.65 9.65 17.10
N ALA A 200 -8.77 8.39 16.74
CA ALA A 200 -8.95 7.99 15.37
C ALA A 200 -10.38 7.50 15.09
N TYR A 201 -10.79 7.63 13.84
CA TYR A 201 -11.99 6.99 13.36
C TYR A 201 -11.79 5.47 13.34
N CYS A 202 -12.87 4.71 13.23
CA CYS A 202 -12.76 3.28 13.05
C CYS A 202 -11.90 2.94 11.82
N CYS A 203 -11.17 1.86 11.94
CA CYS A 203 -10.35 1.30 10.88
C CYS A 203 -11.22 0.91 9.68
N ILE A 204 -11.08 1.61 8.56
CA ILE A 204 -11.91 1.41 7.37
C ILE A 204 -11.59 0.10 6.68
N TRP A 205 -10.31 -0.28 6.64
CA TRP A 205 -9.87 -1.49 5.96
C TRP A 205 -10.43 -2.79 6.57
N ALA A 206 -10.90 -2.75 7.81
CA ALA A 206 -11.43 -3.93 8.48
C ALA A 206 -12.80 -4.35 7.94
N SER A 207 -13.58 -3.44 7.36
CA SER A 207 -14.97 -3.70 7.02
C SER A 207 -15.45 -3.15 5.69
N ASP A 208 -14.62 -2.45 4.94
CA ASP A 208 -15.03 -1.69 3.74
C ASP A 208 -16.19 -0.71 3.98
N ALA A 209 -16.61 -0.54 5.21
CA ALA A 209 -17.68 0.36 5.60
C ALA A 209 -17.10 1.50 6.44
N LEU A 210 -17.57 2.71 6.18
CA LEU A 210 -17.30 3.85 7.01
C LEU A 210 -17.96 3.63 8.38
N GLN A 211 -17.22 3.04 9.28
CA GLN A 211 -17.63 2.96 10.69
C GLN A 211 -16.96 4.10 11.41
N TYR A 212 -17.76 5.00 11.93
CA TYR A 212 -17.28 6.12 12.69
C TYR A 212 -17.42 5.81 14.17
N ASN A 213 -16.31 5.72 14.86
CA ASN A 213 -16.28 5.60 16.29
C ASN A 213 -15.39 6.71 16.83
N SER A 214 -15.85 7.45 17.80
CA SER A 214 -15.00 8.37 18.55
C SER A 214 -14.31 7.57 19.66
N GLY A 215 -13.03 7.73 19.78
CA GLY A 215 -12.23 7.09 20.82
C GLY A 215 -10.82 6.77 20.37
N ALA A 216 -9.94 6.62 21.32
CA ALA A 216 -8.56 6.22 21.06
C ALA A 216 -8.51 4.85 20.37
N VAL A 217 -7.77 4.77 19.28
CA VAL A 217 -7.59 3.53 18.54
C VAL A 217 -6.14 3.10 18.67
N THR A 218 -5.91 2.05 19.42
CA THR A 218 -4.56 1.58 19.76
C THR A 218 -3.69 1.22 18.56
N HIS A 219 -4.28 0.78 17.45
CA HIS A 219 -3.50 0.49 16.25
C HIS A 219 -3.01 1.75 15.54
N SER A 220 -3.59 2.91 15.84
CA SER A 220 -3.16 4.21 15.33
C SER A 220 -2.15 4.87 16.26
N SER A 221 -2.12 4.45 17.51
CA SER A 221 -1.19 4.92 18.52
C SER A 221 0.08 4.10 18.53
#